data_65d839f33ed164de35dcd14469eb2460
#
_entry.id   65d839f33ed164de35dcd14469eb2460
#
_cell.length_a   1.000
_cell.length_b   1.000
_cell.length_c   1.000
_cell.angle_alpha   90.00
_cell.angle_beta   90.00
_cell.angle_gamma   90.00
#
_symmetry.space_group_name_H-M   'P 1'
#
loop_
_entity.id
_entity.type
_entity.pdbx_description
1 polymer ?
#
loop_
_entity_poly.entity_id
_entity_poly.type
_entity_poly.pdbx_seq_one_letter_code
_entity_poly.pdbx_strand_id
1 'polypeptide(L)'
;PGPLGLPRELWLLLGAVALGVLVYSSLSDAETNARVILELFQEKFDPRKLKDKALRKEVEEALEYQRRIELQVRKQPAGLIRDRLNDAANQLSEWVSNIYQLALRVDAYQTDDLLAKDRNELPQELEALRTRREREPNPGVQQQLDQALESKTAQWKTLRELDARMRQAQLQMDQSLTALATVYGQVQLLNAESINSGRAERLHTDIQEQVKRLDDLVASLNEVYTYNA
;
A
#
# COMPACT_ATOMS: atom_id res chain seq x y z
N PRO A 1 -13.83 -51.76 -32.78
CA PRO A 1 -13.23 -52.13 -31.50
C PRO A 1 -12.09 -51.18 -31.18
N GLY A 2 -12.21 -50.51 -30.00
CA GLY A 2 -11.16 -49.62 -29.52
C GLY A 2 -9.96 -50.45 -29.02
N PRO A 3 -8.82 -49.83 -28.69
CA PRO A 3 -7.56 -50.50 -28.39
C PRO A 3 -7.59 -51.47 -27.19
N LEU A 4 -8.71 -51.58 -26.46
CA LEU A 4 -8.91 -52.47 -25.32
C LEU A 4 -10.17 -53.33 -25.44
N GLY A 5 -10.73 -53.53 -26.67
CA GLY A 5 -11.88 -54.41 -26.91
C GLY A 5 -13.23 -53.97 -26.32
N LEU A 6 -13.32 -52.74 -25.81
CA LEU A 6 -14.55 -52.17 -25.23
C LEU A 6 -15.44 -51.52 -26.30
N PRO A 7 -16.78 -51.59 -26.18
CA PRO A 7 -17.71 -50.97 -27.12
C PRO A 7 -17.50 -49.44 -27.13
N ARG A 8 -17.66 -48.84 -28.31
CA ARG A 8 -17.39 -47.43 -28.61
C ARG A 8 -18.15 -46.45 -27.67
N GLU A 9 -19.29 -46.86 -27.20
CA GLU A 9 -20.18 -46.14 -26.30
C GLU A 9 -19.58 -45.99 -24.88
N LEU A 10 -18.80 -46.97 -24.42
CA LEU A 10 -18.09 -46.91 -23.13
C LEU A 10 -16.94 -45.89 -23.13
N TRP A 11 -16.30 -45.65 -24.27
CA TRP A 11 -15.26 -44.62 -24.41
C TRP A 11 -15.84 -43.22 -24.37
N LEU A 12 -17.06 -43.02 -24.88
CA LEU A 12 -17.77 -41.75 -24.79
C LEU A 12 -18.19 -41.44 -23.34
N LEU A 13 -18.64 -42.46 -22.60
CA LEU A 13 -18.96 -42.30 -21.18
C LEU A 13 -17.74 -42.03 -20.33
N LEU A 14 -16.62 -42.69 -20.56
CA LEU A 14 -15.35 -42.42 -19.89
C LEU A 14 -14.83 -41.02 -20.18
N GLY A 15 -14.94 -40.56 -21.43
CA GLY A 15 -14.58 -39.20 -21.82
C GLY A 15 -15.48 -38.14 -21.16
N ALA A 16 -16.79 -38.41 -21.08
CA ALA A 16 -17.73 -37.49 -20.40
C ALA A 16 -17.50 -37.43 -18.88
N VAL A 17 -17.18 -38.59 -18.24
CA VAL A 17 -16.83 -38.63 -16.82
C VAL A 17 -15.50 -37.90 -16.56
N ALA A 18 -14.49 -38.11 -17.40
CA ALA A 18 -13.19 -37.39 -17.28
C ALA A 18 -13.33 -35.91 -17.47
N LEU A 19 -14.15 -35.47 -18.45
CA LEU A 19 -14.49 -34.05 -18.65
C LEU A 19 -15.30 -33.50 -17.46
N GLY A 20 -16.26 -34.25 -16.94
CA GLY A 20 -17.04 -33.89 -15.76
C GLY A 20 -16.17 -33.71 -14.50
N VAL A 21 -15.18 -34.56 -14.28
CA VAL A 21 -14.23 -34.50 -13.18
C VAL A 21 -13.29 -33.30 -13.38
N LEU A 22 -12.80 -33.03 -14.59
CA LEU A 22 -11.97 -31.87 -14.90
C LEU A 22 -12.71 -30.52 -14.72
N VAL A 23 -13.96 -30.46 -15.15
CA VAL A 23 -14.81 -29.27 -14.95
C VAL A 23 -15.15 -29.10 -13.47
N TYR A 24 -15.46 -30.21 -12.76
CA TYR A 24 -15.73 -30.17 -11.32
C TYR A 24 -14.48 -29.77 -10.50
N SER A 25 -13.30 -30.29 -10.84
CA SER A 25 -12.04 -29.89 -10.18
C SER A 25 -11.70 -28.43 -10.47
N SER A 26 -11.93 -27.95 -11.70
CA SER A 26 -11.74 -26.54 -12.07
C SER A 26 -12.70 -25.58 -11.37
N LEU A 27 -13.91 -26.03 -11.04
CA LEU A 27 -14.90 -25.25 -10.26
C LEU A 27 -14.64 -25.34 -8.75
N SER A 28 -14.07 -26.44 -8.26
CA SER A 28 -13.65 -26.62 -6.85
C SER A 28 -12.36 -25.89 -6.52
N ASP A 29 -11.58 -25.48 -7.51
CA ASP A 29 -10.28 -24.82 -7.37
C ASP A 29 -10.40 -23.32 -7.00
N ALA A 30 -11.60 -22.81 -6.79
CA ALA A 30 -11.80 -21.42 -6.35
C ALA A 30 -11.15 -21.15 -4.97
N GLU A 31 -11.08 -22.14 -4.09
CA GLU A 31 -10.36 -22.01 -2.80
C GLU A 31 -8.84 -22.14 -2.97
N THR A 32 -8.36 -23.01 -3.86
CA THR A 32 -6.94 -23.19 -4.15
C THR A 32 -6.38 -21.97 -4.89
N ASN A 33 -7.12 -21.43 -5.87
CA ASN A 33 -6.77 -20.18 -6.53
C ASN A 33 -6.79 -18.98 -5.56
N ALA A 34 -7.72 -18.96 -4.60
CA ALA A 34 -7.72 -17.92 -3.56
C ALA A 34 -6.50 -18.02 -2.64
N ARG A 35 -6.02 -19.20 -2.30
CA ARG A 35 -4.79 -19.40 -1.52
C ARG A 35 -3.54 -19.01 -2.30
N VAL A 36 -3.43 -19.43 -3.55
CA VAL A 36 -2.27 -19.08 -4.42
C VAL A 36 -2.21 -17.56 -4.66
N ILE A 37 -3.34 -16.92 -4.91
CA ILE A 37 -3.40 -15.45 -5.02
C ILE A 37 -3.01 -14.80 -3.69
N LEU A 38 -3.47 -15.33 -2.56
CA LEU A 38 -3.12 -14.81 -1.23
C LEU A 38 -1.62 -14.98 -0.93
N GLU A 39 -1.02 -16.12 -1.29
CA GLU A 39 0.42 -16.37 -1.15
C GLU A 39 1.24 -15.43 -2.04
N LEU A 40 0.85 -15.23 -3.31
CA LEU A 40 1.49 -14.26 -4.21
C LEU A 40 1.33 -12.81 -3.71
N PHE A 41 0.20 -12.47 -3.08
CA PHE A 41 0.00 -11.17 -2.46
C PHE A 41 0.87 -10.99 -1.21
N GLN A 42 1.00 -12.02 -0.37
CA GLN A 42 1.88 -11.99 0.81
C GLN A 42 3.36 -11.94 0.43
N GLU A 43 3.76 -12.56 -0.70
CA GLU A 43 5.12 -12.39 -1.24
C GLU A 43 5.36 -10.96 -1.75
N LYS A 44 4.35 -10.34 -2.36
CA LYS A 44 4.44 -8.97 -2.91
C LYS A 44 4.43 -7.90 -1.80
N PHE A 45 3.63 -8.11 -0.76
CA PHE A 45 3.42 -7.17 0.35
C PHE A 45 3.75 -7.86 1.69
N ASP A 46 5.03 -8.05 1.99
CA ASP A 46 5.47 -8.70 3.24
C ASP A 46 5.59 -7.68 4.38
N PRO A 47 4.63 -7.63 5.32
CA PRO A 47 4.68 -6.69 6.45
C PRO A 47 5.89 -6.89 7.35
N ARG A 48 6.51 -8.09 7.34
CA ARG A 48 7.70 -8.42 8.16
C ARG A 48 8.95 -7.64 7.74
N LYS A 49 8.95 -7.05 6.54
CA LYS A 49 10.02 -6.15 6.08
C LYS A 49 10.03 -4.82 6.83
N LEU A 50 8.91 -4.44 7.45
CA LEU A 50 8.81 -3.24 8.28
C LEU A 50 9.41 -3.51 9.66
N LYS A 51 10.30 -2.64 10.12
CA LYS A 51 10.92 -2.72 11.45
C LYS A 51 9.98 -2.17 12.51
N ASP A 52 9.27 -1.09 12.21
CA ASP A 52 8.28 -0.50 13.09
C ASP A 52 7.05 -1.40 13.22
N LYS A 53 6.67 -1.71 14.48
CA LYS A 53 5.54 -2.60 14.78
C LYS A 53 4.18 -1.97 14.49
N ALA A 54 4.06 -0.64 14.63
CA ALA A 54 2.80 0.07 14.38
C ALA A 54 2.52 0.08 12.88
N LEU A 55 3.49 0.47 12.05
CA LEU A 55 3.39 0.44 10.60
C LEU A 55 3.11 -0.98 10.06
N ARG A 56 3.75 -1.99 10.66
CA ARG A 56 3.48 -3.39 10.32
C ARG A 56 2.00 -3.74 10.54
N LYS A 57 1.46 -3.39 11.72
CA LYS A 57 0.06 -3.64 12.05
C LYS A 57 -0.90 -2.93 11.10
N GLU A 58 -0.61 -1.69 10.74
CA GLU A 58 -1.41 -0.91 9.77
C GLU A 58 -1.45 -1.59 8.40
N VAL A 59 -0.31 -2.08 7.91
CA VAL A 59 -0.25 -2.82 6.64
C VAL A 59 -1.00 -4.15 6.73
N GLU A 60 -0.86 -4.89 7.83
CA GLU A 60 -1.61 -6.14 8.07
C GLU A 60 -3.12 -5.88 8.07
N GLU A 61 -3.57 -4.77 8.67
CA GLU A 61 -4.97 -4.37 8.70
C GLU A 61 -5.48 -4.00 7.30
N ALA A 62 -4.70 -3.27 6.50
CA ALA A 62 -5.04 -2.95 5.11
C ALA A 62 -5.22 -4.21 4.26
N LEU A 63 -4.29 -5.17 4.37
CA LEU A 63 -4.34 -6.47 3.69
C LEU A 63 -5.57 -7.28 4.12
N GLU A 64 -5.94 -7.24 5.40
CA GLU A 64 -7.12 -7.95 5.90
C GLU A 64 -8.42 -7.33 5.37
N TYR A 65 -8.54 -5.99 5.30
CA TYR A 65 -9.69 -5.33 4.67
C TYR A 65 -9.80 -5.71 3.20
N GLN A 66 -8.72 -5.64 2.45
CA GLN A 66 -8.70 -6.06 1.04
C GLN A 66 -9.21 -7.50 0.89
N ARG A 67 -8.62 -8.43 1.63
CA ARG A 67 -9.02 -9.85 1.60
C ARG A 67 -10.50 -10.05 1.88
N ARG A 68 -11.02 -9.38 2.90
CA ARG A 68 -12.46 -9.48 3.26
C ARG A 68 -13.37 -8.90 2.20
N ILE A 69 -13.01 -7.77 1.61
CA ILE A 69 -13.77 -7.13 0.53
C ILE A 69 -13.80 -8.08 -0.70
N GLU A 70 -12.66 -8.60 -1.13
CA GLU A 70 -12.57 -9.53 -2.25
C GLU A 70 -13.43 -10.79 -2.03
N LEU A 71 -13.39 -11.36 -0.82
CA LEU A 71 -14.23 -12.52 -0.48
C LEU A 71 -15.73 -12.21 -0.58
N GLN A 72 -16.15 -11.00 -0.20
CA GLN A 72 -17.54 -10.58 -0.31
C GLN A 72 -17.96 -10.33 -1.75
N VAL A 73 -17.09 -9.73 -2.57
CA VAL A 73 -17.33 -9.53 -4.00
C VAL A 73 -17.51 -10.87 -4.72
N ARG A 74 -16.68 -11.86 -4.42
CA ARG A 74 -16.76 -13.21 -5.01
C ARG A 74 -18.05 -13.94 -4.68
N LYS A 75 -18.67 -13.67 -3.53
CA LYS A 75 -19.97 -14.27 -3.12
C LYS A 75 -21.16 -13.68 -3.89
N GLN A 76 -20.99 -12.56 -4.61
CA GLN A 76 -22.07 -11.97 -5.38
C GLN A 76 -22.43 -12.84 -6.60
N PRO A 77 -23.73 -12.93 -6.95
CA PRO A 77 -24.15 -13.62 -8.15
C PRO A 77 -23.55 -12.97 -9.41
N ALA A 78 -23.28 -13.79 -10.43
CA ALA A 78 -22.75 -13.28 -11.70
C ALA A 78 -23.70 -12.25 -12.33
N GLY A 79 -23.15 -11.14 -12.84
CA GLY A 79 -23.88 -10.05 -13.46
C GLY A 79 -23.15 -8.71 -13.39
N LEU A 80 -23.72 -7.68 -13.99
CA LEU A 80 -23.14 -6.33 -14.11
C LEU A 80 -22.62 -5.76 -12.78
N ILE A 81 -23.27 -6.07 -11.67
CA ILE A 81 -22.90 -5.59 -10.34
C ILE A 81 -21.61 -6.28 -9.87
N ARG A 82 -21.50 -7.60 -10.05
CA ARG A 82 -20.28 -8.32 -9.75
C ARG A 82 -19.10 -7.81 -10.59
N ASP A 83 -19.31 -7.49 -11.86
CA ASP A 83 -18.26 -6.99 -12.73
C ASP A 83 -17.75 -5.63 -12.23
N ARG A 84 -18.63 -4.71 -11.86
CA ARG A 84 -18.25 -3.41 -11.25
C ARG A 84 -17.56 -3.54 -9.91
N LEU A 85 -18.01 -4.48 -9.07
CA LEU A 85 -17.34 -4.76 -7.80
C LEU A 85 -15.97 -5.44 -7.99
N ASN A 86 -15.78 -6.22 -9.05
CA ASN A 86 -14.48 -6.76 -9.42
C ASN A 86 -13.52 -5.66 -9.86
N ASP A 87 -14.00 -4.68 -10.64
CA ASP A 87 -13.19 -3.52 -11.02
C ASP A 87 -12.77 -2.71 -9.79
N ALA A 88 -13.69 -2.49 -8.85
CA ALA A 88 -13.39 -1.87 -7.57
C ALA A 88 -12.37 -2.68 -6.74
N ALA A 89 -12.48 -4.02 -6.72
CA ALA A 89 -11.53 -4.91 -6.02
C ALA A 89 -10.12 -4.85 -6.64
N ASN A 90 -10.00 -4.70 -7.96
CA ASN A 90 -8.69 -4.51 -8.61
C ASN A 90 -8.02 -3.20 -8.16
N GLN A 91 -8.80 -2.12 -8.05
CA GLN A 91 -8.29 -0.84 -7.54
C GLN A 91 -7.90 -0.89 -6.06
N LEU A 92 -8.55 -1.73 -5.24
CA LEU A 92 -8.14 -1.97 -3.86
C LEU A 92 -6.72 -2.55 -3.76
N SER A 93 -6.33 -3.40 -4.72
CA SER A 93 -4.96 -3.94 -4.77
C SER A 93 -3.91 -2.84 -4.98
N GLU A 94 -4.21 -1.88 -5.84
CA GLU A 94 -3.35 -0.72 -6.07
C GLU A 94 -3.31 0.19 -4.84
N TRP A 95 -4.46 0.42 -4.22
CA TRP A 95 -4.58 1.19 -2.99
C TRP A 95 -3.72 0.61 -1.85
N VAL A 96 -3.85 -0.70 -1.58
CA VAL A 96 -3.04 -1.39 -0.55
C VAL A 96 -1.55 -1.40 -0.93
N SER A 97 -1.23 -1.51 -2.23
CA SER A 97 0.16 -1.36 -2.71
C SER A 97 0.74 0.01 -2.32
N ASN A 98 -0.01 1.08 -2.53
CA ASN A 98 0.42 2.44 -2.19
C ASN A 98 0.58 2.63 -0.68
N ILE A 99 -0.33 2.08 0.13
CA ILE A 99 -0.19 2.07 1.60
C ILE A 99 1.12 1.36 1.99
N TYR A 100 1.41 0.20 1.43
CA TYR A 100 2.63 -0.56 1.71
C TYR A 100 3.90 0.21 1.31
N GLN A 101 3.90 0.85 0.14
CA GLN A 101 5.02 1.68 -0.31
C GLN A 101 5.27 2.88 0.62
N LEU A 102 4.21 3.54 1.08
CA LEU A 102 4.32 4.62 2.07
C LEU A 102 4.87 4.11 3.38
N ALA A 103 4.37 2.97 3.88
CA ALA A 103 4.85 2.34 5.11
C ALA A 103 6.35 2.04 5.04
N LEU A 104 6.84 1.46 3.93
CA LEU A 104 8.26 1.19 3.74
C LEU A 104 9.13 2.45 3.83
N ARG A 105 8.64 3.57 3.29
CA ARG A 105 9.38 4.84 3.31
C ARG A 105 9.39 5.50 4.68
N VAL A 106 8.25 5.50 5.34
CA VAL A 106 8.14 6.01 6.70
C VAL A 106 9.01 5.18 7.64
N ASP A 107 8.99 3.84 7.51
CA ASP A 107 9.82 2.92 8.29
C ASP A 107 11.31 3.16 8.05
N ALA A 108 11.74 3.27 6.80
CA ALA A 108 13.11 3.58 6.44
C ALA A 108 13.58 4.91 7.04
N TYR A 109 12.74 5.96 6.95
CA TYR A 109 13.03 7.26 7.54
C TYR A 109 13.14 7.24 9.07
N GLN A 110 12.21 6.54 9.72
CA GLN A 110 12.17 6.45 11.18
C GLN A 110 13.33 5.64 11.76
N THR A 111 13.81 4.65 11.01
CA THR A 111 14.89 3.73 11.41
C THR A 111 16.27 4.13 10.91
N ASP A 112 16.41 5.28 10.25
CA ASP A 112 17.69 5.81 9.80
C ASP A 112 18.43 6.50 10.93
N ASP A 113 19.54 5.89 11.38
CA ASP A 113 20.35 6.37 12.49
C ASP A 113 21.02 7.72 12.19
N LEU A 114 21.41 7.99 10.93
CA LEU A 114 22.04 9.26 10.54
C LEU A 114 21.04 10.41 10.59
N LEU A 115 19.83 10.21 10.04
CA LEU A 115 18.77 11.20 10.10
C LEU A 115 18.31 11.44 11.54
N ALA A 116 18.27 10.40 12.38
CA ALA A 116 17.95 10.53 13.80
C ALA A 116 19.01 11.33 14.54
N LYS A 117 20.29 11.10 14.26
CA LYS A 117 21.41 11.87 14.78
C LYS A 117 21.34 13.32 14.38
N ASP A 118 21.19 13.61 13.09
CA ASP A 118 21.12 14.96 12.53
C ASP A 118 19.94 15.75 13.13
N ARG A 119 18.77 15.12 13.33
CA ARG A 119 17.63 15.78 13.99
C ARG A 119 17.95 16.28 15.40
N ASN A 120 18.79 15.57 16.12
CA ASN A 120 19.14 15.89 17.49
C ASN A 120 20.32 16.87 17.59
N GLU A 121 21.33 16.72 16.72
CA GLU A 121 22.58 17.47 16.80
C GLU A 121 22.58 18.80 16.06
N LEU A 122 21.96 18.88 14.85
CA LEU A 122 21.98 20.11 14.03
C LEU A 122 21.46 21.36 14.74
N PRO A 123 20.37 21.32 15.54
CA PRO A 123 19.93 22.51 16.26
C PRO A 123 20.95 23.02 17.25
N GLN A 124 21.65 22.11 17.94
CA GLN A 124 22.69 22.44 18.92
C GLN A 124 23.95 22.96 18.23
N GLU A 125 24.36 22.38 17.12
CA GLU A 125 25.50 22.84 16.32
C GLU A 125 25.25 24.26 15.75
N LEU A 126 24.03 24.53 15.26
CA LEU A 126 23.64 25.85 14.78
C LEU A 126 23.74 26.89 15.89
N GLU A 127 23.27 26.59 17.09
CA GLU A 127 23.35 27.53 18.24
C GLU A 127 24.79 27.74 18.67
N ALA A 128 25.59 26.69 18.71
CA ALA A 128 27.03 26.81 19.03
C ALA A 128 27.79 27.67 17.99
N LEU A 129 27.50 27.48 16.69
CA LEU A 129 28.12 28.29 15.62
C LEU A 129 27.70 29.75 15.72
N ARG A 130 26.42 30.07 16.01
CA ARG A 130 25.94 31.44 16.24
C ARG A 130 26.67 32.11 17.37
N THR A 131 26.74 31.44 18.53
CA THR A 131 27.43 31.97 19.70
C THR A 131 28.92 32.22 19.42
N ARG A 132 29.57 31.27 18.68
CA ARG A 132 30.98 31.45 18.29
C ARG A 132 31.18 32.62 17.35
N ARG A 133 30.30 32.78 16.36
CA ARG A 133 30.32 33.87 15.39
C ARG A 133 30.18 35.23 16.06
N GLU A 134 29.31 35.37 17.07
CA GLU A 134 29.10 36.60 17.83
C GLU A 134 30.33 37.00 18.64
N ARG A 135 31.12 36.05 19.11
CA ARG A 135 32.31 36.28 19.92
C ARG A 135 33.60 36.41 19.11
N GLU A 136 33.57 36.14 17.83
CA GLU A 136 34.77 36.11 16.98
C GLU A 136 35.15 37.53 16.56
N PRO A 137 36.37 38.03 16.90
CA PRO A 137 36.80 39.36 16.55
C PRO A 137 37.38 39.49 15.15
N ASN A 138 37.81 38.38 14.53
CA ASN A 138 38.45 38.35 13.22
C ASN A 138 37.40 38.31 12.08
N PRO A 139 37.33 39.36 11.20
CA PRO A 139 36.35 39.39 10.10
C PRO A 139 36.46 38.23 9.13
N GLY A 140 37.67 37.73 8.86
CA GLY A 140 37.87 36.57 7.96
C GLY A 140 37.33 35.28 8.55
N VAL A 141 37.46 35.07 9.88
CA VAL A 141 36.89 33.94 10.58
C VAL A 141 35.37 34.07 10.70
N GLN A 142 34.86 35.29 10.94
CA GLN A 142 33.40 35.55 10.92
C GLN A 142 32.78 35.14 9.58
N GLN A 143 33.41 35.50 8.46
CA GLN A 143 32.92 35.10 7.13
C GLN A 143 32.87 33.57 6.96
N GLN A 144 33.87 32.85 7.45
CA GLN A 144 33.86 31.37 7.40
C GLN A 144 32.75 30.80 8.28
N LEU A 145 32.50 31.38 9.45
CA LEU A 145 31.40 30.96 10.35
C LEU A 145 30.04 31.29 9.73
N ASP A 146 29.89 32.41 9.03
CA ASP A 146 28.64 32.75 8.30
C ASP A 146 28.36 31.72 7.19
N GLN A 147 29.37 31.28 6.41
CA GLN A 147 29.24 30.24 5.40
C GLN A 147 28.86 28.88 6.01
N ALA A 148 29.48 28.55 7.16
CA ALA A 148 29.14 27.30 7.88
C ALA A 148 27.70 27.32 8.43
N LEU A 149 27.25 28.47 8.95
CA LEU A 149 25.90 28.70 9.41
C LEU A 149 24.87 28.56 8.27
N GLU A 150 25.17 29.16 7.12
CA GLU A 150 24.32 29.07 5.92
C GLU A 150 24.16 27.59 5.48
N SER A 151 25.28 26.88 5.34
CA SER A 151 25.26 25.45 4.95
C SER A 151 24.47 24.58 5.94
N LYS A 152 24.75 24.74 7.25
CA LYS A 152 24.04 23.98 8.30
C LYS A 152 22.56 24.35 8.39
N THR A 153 22.20 25.60 8.13
CA THR A 153 20.80 26.05 8.10
C THR A 153 20.05 25.43 6.91
N ALA A 154 20.69 25.35 5.75
CA ALA A 154 20.13 24.70 4.57
C ALA A 154 19.90 23.19 4.85
N GLN A 155 20.91 22.50 5.44
CA GLN A 155 20.77 21.09 5.84
C GLN A 155 19.59 20.90 6.81
N TRP A 156 19.48 21.74 7.84
CA TRP A 156 18.38 21.68 8.80
C TRP A 156 17.00 21.91 8.17
N LYS A 157 16.92 22.86 7.23
CA LYS A 157 15.69 23.14 6.49
C LYS A 157 15.24 21.92 5.70
N THR A 158 16.15 21.30 4.95
CA THR A 158 15.86 20.08 4.17
C THR A 158 15.37 18.94 5.07
N LEU A 159 16.04 18.74 6.22
CA LEU A 159 15.63 17.70 7.18
C LEU A 159 14.23 17.97 7.75
N ARG A 160 13.90 19.24 8.06
CA ARG A 160 12.57 19.63 8.53
C ARG A 160 11.47 19.42 7.48
N GLU A 161 11.78 19.69 6.21
CA GLU A 161 10.86 19.43 5.10
C GLU A 161 10.60 17.94 4.92
N LEU A 162 11.65 17.12 4.98
CA LEU A 162 11.53 15.66 4.93
C LEU A 162 10.68 15.12 6.10
N ASP A 163 10.94 15.59 7.31
CA ASP A 163 10.18 15.22 8.51
C ASP A 163 8.67 15.58 8.39
N ALA A 164 8.37 16.76 7.82
CA ALA A 164 6.98 17.15 7.57
C ALA A 164 6.29 16.24 6.55
N ARG A 165 7.00 15.86 5.47
CA ARG A 165 6.47 14.94 4.45
C ARG A 165 6.24 13.55 5.00
N MET A 166 7.12 13.04 5.87
CA MET A 166 6.93 11.72 6.51
C MET A 166 5.74 11.72 7.45
N ARG A 167 5.52 12.79 8.23
CA ARG A 167 4.30 12.95 9.04
C ARG A 167 3.03 13.01 8.18
N GLN A 168 3.09 13.72 7.05
CA GLN A 168 1.97 13.77 6.11
C GLN A 168 1.67 12.38 5.55
N ALA A 169 2.71 11.60 5.17
CA ALA A 169 2.55 10.23 4.69
C ALA A 169 1.88 9.33 5.73
N GLN A 170 2.30 9.42 6.99
CA GLN A 170 1.70 8.65 8.08
C GLN A 170 0.22 8.99 8.29
N LEU A 171 -0.14 10.30 8.35
CA LEU A 171 -1.53 10.73 8.45
C LEU A 171 -2.38 10.25 7.26
N GLN A 172 -1.81 10.24 6.06
CA GLN A 172 -2.52 9.76 4.87
C GLN A 172 -2.74 8.24 4.92
N MET A 173 -1.81 7.46 5.50
CA MET A 173 -2.00 6.04 5.74
C MET A 173 -3.15 5.79 6.73
N ASP A 174 -3.21 6.50 7.85
CA ASP A 174 -4.30 6.41 8.83
C ASP A 174 -5.66 6.72 8.19
N GLN A 175 -5.73 7.78 7.38
CA GLN A 175 -6.93 8.14 6.63
C GLN A 175 -7.34 7.04 5.64
N SER A 176 -6.36 6.44 4.96
CA SER A 176 -6.58 5.36 4.01
C SER A 176 -7.10 4.10 4.68
N LEU A 177 -6.60 3.73 5.86
CA LEU A 177 -7.13 2.62 6.65
C LEU A 177 -8.60 2.86 7.06
N THR A 178 -8.90 4.07 7.51
CA THR A 178 -10.28 4.48 7.85
C THR A 178 -11.20 4.39 6.64
N ALA A 179 -10.72 4.81 5.46
CA ALA A 179 -11.48 4.72 4.21
C ALA A 179 -11.68 3.26 3.77
N LEU A 180 -10.66 2.37 3.91
CA LEU A 180 -10.79 0.93 3.66
C LEU A 180 -11.84 0.28 4.57
N ALA A 181 -11.86 0.64 5.86
CA ALA A 181 -12.88 0.18 6.80
C ALA A 181 -14.28 0.63 6.37
N THR A 182 -14.41 1.85 5.87
CA THR A 182 -15.67 2.40 5.36
C THR A 182 -16.13 1.64 4.12
N VAL A 183 -15.24 1.40 3.16
CA VAL A 183 -15.51 0.59 1.95
C VAL A 183 -15.97 -0.81 2.33
N TYR A 184 -15.28 -1.45 3.29
CA TYR A 184 -15.69 -2.77 3.79
C TYR A 184 -17.11 -2.74 4.37
N GLY A 185 -17.45 -1.74 5.18
CA GLY A 185 -18.81 -1.54 5.71
C GLY A 185 -19.85 -1.36 4.60
N GLN A 186 -19.55 -0.57 3.59
CA GLN A 186 -20.43 -0.36 2.43
C GLN A 186 -20.66 -1.63 1.63
N VAL A 187 -19.61 -2.45 1.40
CA VAL A 187 -19.72 -3.75 0.73
C VAL A 187 -20.57 -4.73 1.55
N GLN A 188 -20.49 -4.71 2.89
CA GLN A 188 -21.35 -5.52 3.75
C GLN A 188 -22.84 -5.11 3.63
N LEU A 189 -23.13 -3.82 3.55
CA LEU A 189 -24.49 -3.32 3.37
C LEU A 189 -25.08 -3.66 2.00
N LEU A 190 -24.25 -3.75 0.94
CA LEU A 190 -24.70 -4.19 -0.38
C LEU A 190 -25.21 -5.65 -0.37
N ASN A 191 -24.72 -6.49 0.55
CA ASN A 191 -25.18 -7.86 0.71
C ASN A 191 -26.52 -7.99 1.47
N ALA A 192 -26.88 -6.99 2.26
CA ALA A 192 -28.07 -7.02 3.13
C ALA A 192 -29.32 -6.43 2.47
N GLU A 193 -29.17 -5.58 1.47
CA GLU A 193 -30.29 -4.88 0.79
C GLU A 193 -30.29 -5.19 -0.70
N SER A 194 -31.49 -5.12 -1.33
CA SER A 194 -31.65 -5.22 -2.79
C SER A 194 -30.75 -4.18 -3.49
N ILE A 195 -29.84 -4.67 -4.29
CA ILE A 195 -28.68 -3.94 -4.84
C ILE A 195 -29.14 -2.77 -5.72
N ASN A 196 -28.83 -1.55 -5.29
CA ASN A 196 -29.03 -0.35 -6.09
C ASN A 196 -27.72 -0.04 -6.83
N SER A 197 -27.74 -0.08 -8.18
CA SER A 197 -26.58 0.16 -9.05
C SER A 197 -25.85 1.49 -8.76
N GLY A 198 -26.57 2.51 -8.28
CA GLY A 198 -26.00 3.80 -7.89
C GLY A 198 -25.09 3.77 -6.65
N ARG A 199 -25.19 2.75 -5.77
CA ARG A 199 -24.26 2.59 -4.62
C ARG A 199 -22.94 1.96 -5.07
N ALA A 200 -22.99 0.99 -5.98
CA ALA A 200 -21.77 0.37 -6.53
C ALA A 200 -20.93 1.39 -7.32
N GLU A 201 -21.59 2.30 -8.06
CA GLU A 201 -20.93 3.39 -8.78
C GLU A 201 -20.22 4.38 -7.85
N ARG A 202 -20.91 4.82 -6.79
CA ARG A 202 -20.31 5.70 -5.79
C ARG A 202 -19.11 5.05 -5.11
N LEU A 203 -19.24 3.79 -4.70
CA LEU A 203 -18.14 3.02 -4.11
C LEU A 203 -16.92 2.96 -5.01
N HIS A 204 -17.13 2.73 -6.31
CA HIS A 204 -16.05 2.71 -7.30
C HIS A 204 -15.37 4.10 -7.41
N THR A 205 -16.14 5.18 -7.47
CA THR A 205 -15.60 6.56 -7.53
C THR A 205 -14.80 6.91 -6.26
N ASP A 206 -15.35 6.58 -5.08
CA ASP A 206 -14.67 6.84 -3.79
C ASP A 206 -13.32 6.11 -3.71
N ILE A 207 -13.25 4.86 -4.19
CA ILE A 207 -12.00 4.09 -4.23
C ILE A 207 -11.01 4.74 -5.20
N GLN A 208 -11.42 5.13 -6.40
CA GLN A 208 -10.55 5.79 -7.37
C GLN A 208 -9.92 7.08 -6.82
N GLU A 209 -10.71 7.90 -6.12
CA GLU A 209 -10.18 9.12 -5.51
C GLU A 209 -9.12 8.83 -4.45
N GLN A 210 -9.31 7.79 -3.63
CA GLN A 210 -8.35 7.41 -2.61
C GLN A 210 -7.05 6.87 -3.23
N VAL A 211 -7.16 6.01 -4.25
CA VAL A 211 -6.00 5.49 -5.00
C VAL A 211 -5.18 6.64 -5.56
N LYS A 212 -5.83 7.58 -6.26
CA LYS A 212 -5.16 8.72 -6.87
C LYS A 212 -4.43 9.60 -5.85
N ARG A 213 -5.07 9.91 -4.72
CA ARG A 213 -4.44 10.71 -3.64
C ARG A 213 -3.16 10.07 -3.11
N LEU A 214 -3.16 8.74 -2.92
CA LEU A 214 -1.99 8.01 -2.46
C LEU A 214 -0.91 7.93 -3.51
N ASP A 215 -1.28 7.72 -4.78
CA ASP A 215 -0.34 7.66 -5.89
C ASP A 215 0.40 8.99 -6.06
N ASP A 216 -0.32 10.10 -6.04
CA ASP A 216 0.26 11.45 -6.09
C ASP A 216 1.25 11.66 -4.92
N LEU A 217 0.93 11.20 -3.71
CA LEU A 217 1.81 11.31 -2.55
C LEU A 217 3.04 10.41 -2.68
N VAL A 218 2.86 9.16 -3.11
CA VAL A 218 3.96 8.21 -3.38
C VAL A 218 4.91 8.80 -4.43
N ALA A 219 4.39 9.37 -5.51
CA ALA A 219 5.19 10.02 -6.55
C ALA A 219 5.98 11.21 -5.99
N SER A 220 5.36 12.09 -5.21
CA SER A 220 6.01 13.26 -4.61
C SER A 220 7.14 12.89 -3.65
N LEU A 221 6.99 11.77 -2.92
CA LEU A 221 8.03 11.26 -2.03
C LEU A 221 9.20 10.64 -2.83
N ASN A 222 8.93 10.03 -4.00
CA ASN A 222 9.97 9.51 -4.88
C ASN A 222 10.89 10.61 -5.41
N GLU A 223 10.32 11.75 -5.82
CA GLU A 223 11.10 12.87 -6.34
C GLU A 223 12.13 13.37 -5.30
N VAL A 224 11.77 13.36 -4.03
CA VAL A 224 12.67 13.80 -2.95
C VAL A 224 13.85 12.85 -2.75
N TYR A 225 13.63 11.55 -2.87
CA TYR A 225 14.70 10.55 -2.71
C TYR A 225 15.62 10.48 -3.94
N THR A 226 15.11 10.74 -5.15
CA THR A 226 15.93 10.75 -6.37
C THR A 226 16.76 12.01 -6.55
N TYR A 227 16.37 13.13 -5.94
CA TYR A 227 17.11 14.40 -6.03
C TYR A 227 18.32 14.45 -5.08
N ASN A 228 18.40 13.56 -4.08
CA ASN A 228 19.46 13.48 -3.06
C ASN A 228 20.42 12.29 -3.24
N ALA A 229 20.29 11.50 -4.31
CA ALA A 229 21.20 10.43 -4.69
C ALA A 229 22.10 10.83 -5.84
#